data_9e34a2b9239ecd969e1fa2556315dd48
#
_entry.id   9e34a2b9239ecd969e1fa2556315dd48
#
_cell.length_a   1.000
_cell.length_b   1.000
_cell.length_c   1.000
_cell.angle_alpha   90.00
_cell.angle_beta   90.00
_cell.angle_gamma   90.00
#
_symmetry.space_group_name_H-M   'P 1'
#
loop_
_entity.id
_entity.type
_entity.pdbx_description
1 polymer ?
#
loop_
_entity_poly.entity_id
_entity_poly.type
_entity_poly.pdbx_seq_one_letter_code
_entity_poly.pdbx_strand_id
1 'polypeptide(L)'
;MSGLPLPKIKLPEIKLLSSRKEQFPLGLDIGSHAIKICQVAKSGDDFKLVSLGSAKLPEGAVEDGILQEPEEVAKTITTLLSNLKIKEKKVAISISGYSVIVKKINLSVMEEKDLDDYIQTEVGQYIPFDIEDVYLDYQDLHTNTEDYDRTDVMLVAAKKEVVDGYLSMLQSAGLKVVIVDIGGFALENIYDANYSLDENVALVDIGATKMSINIVSQGISVLARDVVVGSRQLTDQIQNRFGITSDESEGLKLGYEPVEEKQKDLDEIFASTCTQWALELKKAIDLYYTNNPDIALSKIILSGGGSRVQGLDQFFAEEIGLEVEILNPFIKIQADSKNIDQEYLKYIGPEMAIALGLAIRPSEL
;
A
#
# COMPACT_ATOMS: atom_id res chain seq x y z
N MET A 1 -68.54 -37.05 19.05
CA MET A 1 -67.42 -36.21 19.59
C MET A 1 -66.43 -36.06 18.44
N SER A 2 -66.52 -34.93 17.78
CA SER A 2 -65.76 -34.59 16.61
C SER A 2 -64.43 -33.97 17.07
N GLY A 3 -63.33 -34.67 16.76
CA GLY A 3 -61.98 -34.14 17.02
C GLY A 3 -61.62 -33.00 16.06
N LEU A 4 -61.28 -31.86 16.61
CA LEU A 4 -60.74 -30.72 15.88
C LEU A 4 -59.32 -31.05 15.35
N PRO A 5 -59.01 -30.76 14.09
CA PRO A 5 -57.65 -30.96 13.58
C PRO A 5 -56.69 -29.91 14.15
N LEU A 6 -55.56 -30.38 14.65
CA LEU A 6 -54.44 -29.53 15.14
C LEU A 6 -53.86 -28.72 13.99
N PRO A 7 -53.53 -27.44 14.21
CA PRO A 7 -52.92 -26.61 13.17
C PRO A 7 -51.50 -27.11 12.85
N LYS A 8 -51.23 -27.32 11.55
CA LYS A 8 -49.87 -27.60 11.06
C LYS A 8 -49.01 -26.37 11.22
N ILE A 9 -48.06 -26.42 12.13
CA ILE A 9 -46.98 -25.41 12.27
C ILE A 9 -46.10 -25.57 11.01
N LYS A 10 -46.16 -24.60 10.11
CA LYS A 10 -45.13 -24.41 9.06
C LYS A 10 -43.87 -23.89 9.75
N LEU A 11 -42.86 -24.74 9.87
CA LEU A 11 -41.52 -24.31 10.19
C LEU A 11 -41.03 -23.35 9.06
N PRO A 12 -40.44 -22.20 9.38
CA PRO A 12 -39.83 -21.36 8.35
C PRO A 12 -38.79 -22.18 7.63
N GLU A 13 -38.81 -22.15 6.29
CA GLU A 13 -37.72 -22.66 5.48
C GLU A 13 -36.43 -21.94 5.93
N ILE A 14 -35.55 -22.66 6.62
CA ILE A 14 -34.18 -22.22 6.83
C ILE A 14 -33.57 -22.21 5.42
N LYS A 15 -33.57 -21.02 4.79
CA LYS A 15 -32.68 -20.76 3.67
C LYS A 15 -31.29 -20.96 4.25
N LEU A 16 -30.66 -22.09 3.95
CA LEU A 16 -29.23 -22.25 4.06
C LEU A 16 -28.65 -21.06 3.29
N LEU A 17 -28.14 -20.06 4.04
CA LEU A 17 -27.28 -19.06 3.50
C LEU A 17 -26.16 -19.84 2.82
N SER A 18 -26.26 -19.98 1.49
CA SER A 18 -25.11 -20.40 0.71
C SER A 18 -24.00 -19.47 1.15
N SER A 19 -22.95 -20.02 1.75
CA SER A 19 -21.76 -19.27 2.07
C SER A 19 -21.33 -18.56 0.77
N ARG A 20 -21.64 -17.28 0.64
CA ARG A 20 -21.06 -16.49 -0.44
C ARG A 20 -19.57 -16.65 -0.27
N LYS A 21 -18.93 -17.28 -1.25
CA LYS A 21 -17.47 -17.38 -1.27
C LYS A 21 -16.96 -15.95 -1.32
N GLU A 22 -16.19 -15.59 -0.33
CA GLU A 22 -15.43 -14.34 -0.36
C GLU A 22 -14.74 -14.21 -1.71
N GLN A 23 -14.99 -13.11 -2.41
CA GLN A 23 -14.36 -12.84 -3.69
C GLN A 23 -13.24 -11.84 -3.46
N PHE A 24 -12.05 -12.22 -3.86
CA PHE A 24 -10.87 -11.37 -3.79
C PHE A 24 -10.64 -10.73 -5.17
N PRO A 25 -10.51 -9.39 -5.24
CA PRO A 25 -10.21 -8.69 -6.48
C PRO A 25 -8.76 -8.93 -6.90
N LEU A 26 -8.41 -8.53 -8.12
CA LEU A 26 -7.02 -8.33 -8.47
C LEU A 26 -6.47 -7.14 -7.67
N GLY A 27 -5.36 -7.31 -7.00
CA GLY A 27 -4.60 -6.20 -6.48
C GLY A 27 -3.80 -5.56 -7.63
N LEU A 28 -4.07 -4.30 -7.89
CA LEU A 28 -3.45 -3.52 -8.96
C LEU A 28 -2.78 -2.28 -8.37
N ASP A 29 -1.47 -2.32 -8.25
CA ASP A 29 -0.64 -1.18 -7.87
C ASP A 29 -0.12 -0.47 -9.12
N ILE A 30 -0.48 0.82 -9.27
CA ILE A 30 -0.08 1.67 -10.39
C ILE A 30 0.92 2.69 -9.87
N GLY A 31 2.20 2.35 -9.94
CA GLY A 31 3.29 3.22 -9.53
C GLY A 31 3.80 4.11 -10.67
N SER A 32 4.74 5.03 -10.36
CA SER A 32 5.34 5.95 -11.35
C SER A 32 6.35 5.26 -12.30
N HIS A 33 6.85 4.08 -11.96
CA HIS A 33 7.80 3.34 -12.79
C HIS A 33 7.21 2.08 -13.42
N ALA A 34 6.36 1.38 -12.68
CA ALA A 34 5.80 0.10 -13.11
C ALA A 34 4.41 -0.13 -12.51
N ILE A 35 3.63 -0.92 -13.23
CA ILE A 35 2.39 -1.52 -12.77
C ILE A 35 2.71 -2.88 -12.18
N LYS A 36 2.08 -3.23 -11.05
CA LYS A 36 2.15 -4.57 -10.47
C LYS A 36 0.76 -5.12 -10.30
N ILE A 37 0.61 -6.40 -10.59
CA ILE A 37 -0.67 -7.12 -10.48
C ILE A 37 -0.43 -8.36 -9.65
N CYS A 38 -1.32 -8.60 -8.68
CA CYS A 38 -1.37 -9.82 -7.90
C CYS A 38 -2.78 -10.39 -7.88
N GLN A 39 -2.89 -11.70 -7.99
CA GLN A 39 -4.12 -12.46 -7.81
C GLN A 39 -3.91 -13.51 -6.75
N VAL A 40 -4.79 -13.55 -5.77
CA VAL A 40 -4.80 -14.56 -4.71
C VAL A 40 -6.11 -15.33 -4.68
N ALA A 41 -6.10 -16.49 -4.04
CA ALA A 41 -7.29 -17.25 -3.72
C ALA A 41 -7.23 -17.68 -2.25
N LYS A 42 -8.38 -17.76 -1.57
CA LYS A 42 -8.46 -18.28 -0.21
C LYS A 42 -8.08 -19.76 -0.17
N SER A 43 -7.29 -20.16 0.82
CA SER A 43 -6.85 -21.54 1.04
C SER A 43 -6.92 -21.87 2.54
N GLY A 44 -8.10 -22.22 3.04
CA GLY A 44 -8.35 -22.30 4.48
C GLY A 44 -8.32 -20.91 5.10
N ASP A 45 -7.51 -20.71 6.13
CA ASP A 45 -7.29 -19.40 6.76
C ASP A 45 -6.20 -18.58 6.04
N ASP A 46 -5.39 -19.23 5.19
CA ASP A 46 -4.31 -18.60 4.43
C ASP A 46 -4.74 -18.18 3.02
N PHE A 47 -3.80 -17.56 2.30
CA PHE A 47 -3.94 -17.21 0.89
C PHE A 47 -2.99 -18.05 0.03
N LYS A 48 -3.44 -18.34 -1.20
CA LYS A 48 -2.62 -18.94 -2.24
C LYS A 48 -2.42 -17.94 -3.36
N LEU A 49 -1.17 -17.71 -3.74
CA LEU A 49 -0.81 -16.93 -4.92
C LEU A 49 -1.27 -17.67 -6.19
N VAL A 50 -2.06 -17.00 -7.00
CA VAL A 50 -2.58 -17.52 -8.29
C VAL A 50 -1.75 -16.97 -9.45
N SER A 51 -1.51 -15.66 -9.45
CA SER A 51 -0.75 -14.97 -10.48
C SER A 51 -0.13 -13.70 -9.94
N LEU A 52 1.03 -13.33 -10.47
CA LEU A 52 1.68 -12.05 -10.21
C LEU A 52 2.46 -11.61 -11.45
N GLY A 53 2.67 -10.33 -11.57
CA GLY A 53 3.54 -9.78 -12.62
C GLY A 53 3.65 -8.27 -12.53
N SER A 54 4.67 -7.75 -13.18
CA SER A 54 4.91 -6.32 -13.32
C SER A 54 5.20 -5.94 -14.77
N ALA A 55 4.94 -4.68 -15.11
CA ALA A 55 5.29 -4.09 -16.39
C ALA A 55 5.74 -2.64 -16.20
N LYS A 56 6.86 -2.28 -16.82
CA LYS A 56 7.35 -0.89 -16.80
C LYS A 56 6.35 0.04 -17.50
N LEU A 57 6.20 1.24 -16.98
CA LEU A 57 5.48 2.35 -17.59
C LEU A 57 6.47 3.27 -18.33
N PRO A 58 5.99 3.98 -19.36
CA PRO A 58 6.73 5.11 -19.90
C PRO A 58 7.04 6.12 -18.78
N GLU A 59 8.20 6.76 -18.90
CA GLU A 59 8.58 7.81 -17.94
C GLU A 59 7.59 8.97 -18.04
N GLY A 60 7.18 9.51 -16.88
CA GLY A 60 6.19 10.58 -16.81
C GLY A 60 4.73 10.14 -16.97
N ALA A 61 4.43 8.88 -17.29
CA ALA A 61 3.05 8.42 -17.46
C ALA A 61 2.20 8.54 -16.18
N VAL A 62 2.85 8.45 -15.00
CA VAL A 62 2.27 8.71 -13.68
C VAL A 62 3.25 9.54 -12.88
N GLU A 63 2.83 10.75 -12.45
CA GLU A 63 3.62 11.65 -11.62
C GLU A 63 2.85 12.02 -10.36
N ASP A 64 3.49 11.91 -9.20
CA ASP A 64 2.90 12.21 -7.88
C ASP A 64 1.52 11.56 -7.63
N GLY A 65 1.31 10.38 -8.20
CA GLY A 65 0.03 9.66 -8.10
C GLY A 65 -1.04 10.19 -9.07
N ILE A 66 -0.71 11.08 -10.00
CA ILE A 66 -1.62 11.63 -11.01
C ILE A 66 -1.32 11.00 -12.37
N LEU A 67 -2.35 10.52 -13.05
CA LEU A 67 -2.23 9.98 -14.41
C LEU A 67 -1.95 11.12 -15.39
N GLN A 68 -0.78 11.07 -16.05
CA GLN A 68 -0.41 12.01 -17.13
C GLN A 68 -0.76 11.42 -18.51
N GLU A 69 -0.54 10.10 -18.66
CA GLU A 69 -0.79 9.37 -19.91
C GLU A 69 -1.74 8.18 -19.67
N PRO A 70 -3.05 8.42 -19.38
CA PRO A 70 -3.98 7.37 -19.00
C PRO A 70 -4.16 6.27 -20.06
N GLU A 71 -4.04 6.60 -21.36
CA GLU A 71 -4.17 5.63 -22.45
C GLU A 71 -3.00 4.64 -22.46
N GLU A 72 -1.76 5.10 -22.26
CA GLU A 72 -0.58 4.23 -22.20
C GLU A 72 -0.58 3.38 -20.94
N VAL A 73 -1.04 3.92 -19.80
CA VAL A 73 -1.24 3.16 -18.57
C VAL A 73 -2.28 2.05 -18.78
N ALA A 74 -3.44 2.36 -19.37
CA ALA A 74 -4.49 1.40 -19.68
C ALA A 74 -4.01 0.29 -20.62
N LYS A 75 -3.26 0.65 -21.65
CA LYS A 75 -2.66 -0.30 -22.61
C LYS A 75 -1.64 -1.22 -21.94
N THR A 76 -0.80 -0.68 -21.05
CA THR A 76 0.18 -1.48 -20.30
C THR A 76 -0.53 -2.48 -19.39
N ILE A 77 -1.60 -2.05 -18.67
CA ILE A 77 -2.41 -2.93 -17.83
C ILE A 77 -3.04 -4.05 -18.67
N THR A 78 -3.69 -3.71 -19.78
CA THR A 78 -4.38 -4.72 -20.62
C THR A 78 -3.39 -5.73 -21.24
N THR A 79 -2.21 -5.26 -21.62
CA THR A 79 -1.14 -6.11 -22.13
C THR A 79 -0.63 -7.06 -21.05
N LEU A 80 -0.39 -6.56 -19.83
CA LEU A 80 0.06 -7.36 -18.71
C LEU A 80 -0.98 -8.44 -18.32
N LEU A 81 -2.26 -8.07 -18.23
CA LEU A 81 -3.35 -9.01 -17.97
C LEU A 81 -3.43 -10.12 -19.03
N SER A 82 -3.27 -9.75 -20.30
CA SER A 82 -3.27 -10.70 -21.42
C SER A 82 -2.10 -11.67 -21.33
N ASN A 83 -0.89 -11.19 -21.06
CA ASN A 83 0.32 -12.00 -20.90
C ASN A 83 0.20 -12.98 -19.73
N LEU A 84 -0.38 -12.54 -18.62
CA LEU A 84 -0.64 -13.37 -17.44
C LEU A 84 -1.89 -14.26 -17.59
N LYS A 85 -2.64 -14.11 -18.69
CA LYS A 85 -3.91 -14.85 -18.96
C LYS A 85 -4.96 -14.67 -17.85
N ILE A 86 -4.96 -13.53 -17.18
CA ILE A 86 -5.90 -13.20 -16.13
C ILE A 86 -7.25 -12.82 -16.75
N LYS A 87 -8.32 -13.44 -16.23
CA LYS A 87 -9.71 -13.22 -16.69
C LYS A 87 -10.54 -12.39 -15.71
N GLU A 88 -10.08 -12.28 -14.46
CA GLU A 88 -10.76 -11.45 -13.45
C GLU A 88 -10.79 -9.99 -13.90
N LYS A 89 -11.91 -9.34 -13.65
CA LYS A 89 -12.14 -7.94 -14.04
C LYS A 89 -12.36 -7.02 -12.85
N LYS A 90 -12.66 -7.58 -11.68
CA LYS A 90 -12.76 -6.78 -10.45
C LYS A 90 -11.36 -6.48 -9.94
N VAL A 91 -11.08 -5.22 -9.67
CA VAL A 91 -9.77 -4.78 -9.19
C VAL A 91 -9.90 -3.95 -7.92
N ALA A 92 -8.93 -4.11 -7.03
CA ALA A 92 -8.63 -3.18 -5.96
C ALA A 92 -7.41 -2.36 -6.36
N ILE A 93 -7.48 -1.06 -6.18
CA ILE A 93 -6.38 -0.12 -6.46
C ILE A 93 -6.03 0.66 -5.20
N SER A 94 -4.85 1.26 -5.19
CA SER A 94 -4.50 2.27 -4.20
C SER A 94 -4.23 3.62 -4.86
N ILE A 95 -4.52 4.67 -4.10
CA ILE A 95 -4.15 6.05 -4.40
C ILE A 95 -3.17 6.55 -3.34
N SER A 96 -2.38 7.54 -3.68
CA SER A 96 -1.34 8.09 -2.81
C SER A 96 -0.83 9.43 -3.36
N GLY A 97 0.09 10.08 -2.65
CA GLY A 97 0.64 11.37 -3.03
C GLY A 97 -0.13 12.56 -2.44
N TYR A 98 0.16 13.76 -2.91
CA TYR A 98 -0.41 15.01 -2.36
C TYR A 98 -1.92 15.18 -2.57
N SER A 99 -2.53 14.33 -3.37
CA SER A 99 -3.98 14.31 -3.58
C SER A 99 -4.74 13.55 -2.50
N VAL A 100 -4.03 12.97 -1.54
CA VAL A 100 -4.58 12.15 -0.45
C VAL A 100 -4.09 12.69 0.89
N ILE A 101 -5.00 12.82 1.83
CA ILE A 101 -4.72 13.14 3.24
C ILE A 101 -5.19 11.97 4.09
N VAL A 102 -4.30 11.50 4.94
CA VAL A 102 -4.60 10.55 6.02
C VAL A 102 -4.27 11.25 7.31
N LYS A 103 -5.24 11.39 8.21
CA LYS A 103 -5.06 12.14 9.44
C LYS A 103 -5.81 11.51 10.60
N LYS A 104 -5.10 11.25 11.68
CA LYS A 104 -5.72 10.89 12.96
C LYS A 104 -6.17 12.16 13.67
N ILE A 105 -7.45 12.24 14.03
CA ILE A 105 -8.05 13.35 14.76
C ILE A 105 -8.67 12.82 16.04
N ASN A 106 -8.63 13.62 17.10
CA ASN A 106 -9.18 13.24 18.39
C ASN A 106 -10.48 14.03 18.62
N LEU A 107 -11.59 13.32 18.75
CA LEU A 107 -12.93 13.87 18.87
C LEU A 107 -13.61 13.45 20.18
N SER A 108 -14.68 14.14 20.57
CA SER A 108 -15.58 13.64 21.61
C SER A 108 -16.30 12.40 21.11
N VAL A 109 -16.52 11.42 21.98
CA VAL A 109 -17.34 10.25 21.66
C VAL A 109 -18.75 10.69 21.33
N MET A 110 -19.27 10.21 20.21
CA MET A 110 -20.62 10.50 19.74
C MET A 110 -21.23 9.29 19.06
N GLU A 111 -22.54 9.30 18.89
CA GLU A 111 -23.23 8.25 18.12
C GLU A 111 -22.76 8.31 16.64
N GLU A 112 -22.77 7.16 15.96
CA GLU A 112 -22.29 7.03 14.57
C GLU A 112 -22.90 8.09 13.63
N LYS A 113 -24.20 8.35 13.79
CA LYS A 113 -24.90 9.37 12.99
C LYS A 113 -24.39 10.79 13.26
N ASP A 114 -24.12 11.11 14.52
CA ASP A 114 -23.62 12.43 14.91
C ASP A 114 -22.17 12.61 14.45
N LEU A 115 -21.39 11.52 14.41
CA LEU A 115 -20.04 11.49 13.85
C LEU A 115 -20.07 11.73 12.33
N ASP A 116 -20.99 11.09 11.61
CA ASP A 116 -21.22 11.36 10.18
C ASP A 116 -21.51 12.85 9.92
N ASP A 117 -22.48 13.40 10.64
CA ASP A 117 -22.87 14.80 10.50
C ASP A 117 -21.71 15.75 10.86
N TYR A 118 -20.95 15.43 11.91
CA TYR A 118 -19.76 16.18 12.32
C TYR A 118 -18.68 16.17 11.25
N ILE A 119 -18.34 14.99 10.73
CA ILE A 119 -17.32 14.85 9.68
C ILE A 119 -17.74 15.66 8.44
N GLN A 120 -18.99 15.56 8.00
CA GLN A 120 -19.48 16.28 6.83
C GLN A 120 -19.43 17.81 6.99
N THR A 121 -19.57 18.33 8.20
CA THR A 121 -19.64 19.78 8.45
C THR A 121 -18.31 20.39 8.88
N GLU A 122 -17.52 19.67 9.69
CA GLU A 122 -16.35 20.21 10.37
C GLU A 122 -15.01 19.75 9.79
N VAL A 123 -15.02 18.77 8.88
CA VAL A 123 -13.78 18.17 8.34
C VAL A 123 -12.89 19.19 7.62
N GLY A 124 -13.46 20.27 7.08
CA GLY A 124 -12.72 21.33 6.39
C GLY A 124 -11.61 21.99 7.22
N GLN A 125 -11.71 21.93 8.57
CA GLN A 125 -10.63 22.42 9.44
C GLN A 125 -9.44 21.47 9.54
N TYR A 126 -9.60 20.20 9.14
CA TYR A 126 -8.58 19.15 9.22
C TYR A 126 -7.88 18.87 7.90
N ILE A 127 -8.49 19.24 6.76
CA ILE A 127 -7.96 18.98 5.42
C ILE A 127 -7.74 20.31 4.66
N PRO A 128 -6.71 20.39 3.80
CA PRO A 128 -6.40 21.60 3.02
C PRO A 128 -7.14 21.64 1.67
N PHE A 129 -8.26 20.94 1.55
CA PHE A 129 -9.07 20.83 0.34
C PHE A 129 -10.50 21.26 0.62
N ASP A 130 -11.19 21.73 -0.41
CA ASP A 130 -12.63 21.97 -0.32
C ASP A 130 -13.37 20.63 -0.22
N ILE A 131 -14.34 20.53 0.68
CA ILE A 131 -15.09 19.29 0.95
C ILE A 131 -15.79 18.78 -0.31
N GLU A 132 -16.28 19.69 -1.15
CA GLU A 132 -16.96 19.36 -2.41
C GLU A 132 -16.04 18.68 -3.42
N ASP A 133 -14.71 18.87 -3.32
CA ASP A 133 -13.70 18.36 -4.25
C ASP A 133 -13.05 17.05 -3.82
N VAL A 134 -13.46 16.48 -2.67
CA VAL A 134 -12.88 15.26 -2.14
C VAL A 134 -13.90 14.16 -1.89
N TYR A 135 -13.45 12.91 -2.01
CA TYR A 135 -14.08 11.78 -1.36
C TYR A 135 -13.53 11.68 0.06
N LEU A 136 -14.44 11.49 1.01
CA LEU A 136 -14.14 11.35 2.43
C LEU A 136 -14.51 9.95 2.89
N ASP A 137 -13.66 9.38 3.73
CA ASP A 137 -13.94 8.18 4.50
C ASP A 137 -13.33 8.33 5.88
N TYR A 138 -13.87 7.63 6.88
CA TYR A 138 -13.34 7.70 8.23
C TYR A 138 -13.57 6.38 8.99
N GLN A 139 -12.77 6.16 10.00
CA GLN A 139 -12.91 5.03 10.91
C GLN A 139 -12.70 5.48 12.35
N ASP A 140 -13.66 5.21 13.24
CA ASP A 140 -13.45 5.32 14.68
C ASP A 140 -12.50 4.19 15.12
N LEU A 141 -11.38 4.56 15.72
CA LEU A 141 -10.34 3.62 16.13
C LEU A 141 -10.58 3.05 17.54
N HIS A 142 -11.51 3.61 18.32
CA HIS A 142 -11.85 3.21 19.68
C HIS A 142 -10.63 3.08 20.62
N THR A 143 -9.61 3.91 20.43
CA THR A 143 -8.30 3.77 21.11
C THR A 143 -8.22 4.43 22.48
N ASN A 144 -9.11 5.36 22.80
CA ASN A 144 -9.08 6.10 24.07
C ASN A 144 -9.76 5.34 25.21
N THR A 145 -9.01 4.44 25.83
CA THR A 145 -9.49 3.69 27.01
C THR A 145 -9.37 4.45 28.33
N GLU A 146 -8.55 5.51 28.39
CA GLU A 146 -8.31 6.33 29.59
C GLU A 146 -9.25 7.54 29.71
N ASP A 147 -9.68 8.10 28.57
CA ASP A 147 -10.63 9.21 28.48
C ASP A 147 -11.88 8.74 27.76
N TYR A 148 -12.89 8.31 28.52
CA TYR A 148 -14.13 7.74 28.02
C TYR A 148 -14.99 8.75 27.19
N ASP A 149 -14.65 10.03 27.27
CA ASP A 149 -15.40 11.09 26.57
C ASP A 149 -14.77 11.43 25.20
N ARG A 150 -13.64 10.79 24.85
CA ARG A 150 -12.93 11.05 23.57
C ARG A 150 -12.60 9.76 22.82
N THR A 151 -12.46 9.89 21.52
CA THR A 151 -12.03 8.81 20.62
C THR A 151 -11.09 9.35 19.54
N ASP A 152 -10.21 8.48 19.03
CA ASP A 152 -9.41 8.78 17.86
C ASP A 152 -10.13 8.29 16.60
N VAL A 153 -10.21 9.16 15.61
CA VAL A 153 -10.82 8.87 14.31
C VAL A 153 -9.75 9.01 13.23
N MET A 154 -9.59 7.99 12.42
CA MET A 154 -8.79 8.05 11.21
C MET A 154 -9.64 8.66 10.10
N LEU A 155 -9.22 9.79 9.60
CA LEU A 155 -9.84 10.51 8.48
C LEU A 155 -9.01 10.31 7.22
N VAL A 156 -9.67 9.98 6.13
CA VAL A 156 -9.07 9.89 4.78
C VAL A 156 -9.83 10.81 3.85
N ALA A 157 -9.10 11.67 3.15
CA ALA A 157 -9.64 12.54 2.11
C ALA A 157 -8.83 12.39 0.82
N ALA A 158 -9.51 12.17 -0.30
CA ALA A 158 -8.88 12.01 -1.60
C ALA A 158 -9.54 12.91 -2.65
N LYS A 159 -8.76 13.62 -3.46
CA LYS A 159 -9.30 14.47 -4.53
C LYS A 159 -10.12 13.66 -5.52
N LYS A 160 -11.37 14.08 -5.75
CA LYS A 160 -12.30 13.46 -6.71
C LYS A 160 -11.69 13.35 -8.09
N GLU A 161 -11.07 14.43 -8.57
CA GLU A 161 -10.43 14.48 -9.90
C GLU A 161 -9.45 13.32 -10.10
N VAL A 162 -8.62 13.01 -9.09
CA VAL A 162 -7.64 11.94 -9.17
C VAL A 162 -8.31 10.58 -9.14
N VAL A 163 -9.21 10.34 -8.18
CA VAL A 163 -9.95 9.07 -8.08
C VAL A 163 -10.73 8.79 -9.34
N ASP A 164 -11.51 9.76 -9.82
CA ASP A 164 -12.35 9.63 -11.02
C ASP A 164 -11.51 9.40 -12.28
N GLY A 165 -10.30 10.00 -12.36
CA GLY A 165 -9.34 9.74 -13.42
C GLY A 165 -8.93 8.26 -13.47
N TYR A 166 -8.58 7.67 -12.33
CA TYR A 166 -8.26 6.24 -12.22
C TYR A 166 -9.47 5.35 -12.56
N LEU A 167 -10.64 5.67 -12.03
CA LEU A 167 -11.87 4.92 -12.31
C LEU A 167 -12.22 4.93 -13.79
N SER A 168 -12.14 6.09 -14.44
CA SER A 168 -12.41 6.26 -15.86
C SER A 168 -11.41 5.49 -16.74
N MET A 169 -10.13 5.61 -16.45
CA MET A 169 -9.05 4.90 -17.16
C MET A 169 -9.22 3.38 -17.05
N LEU A 170 -9.47 2.85 -15.85
CA LEU A 170 -9.64 1.42 -15.63
C LEU A 170 -10.93 0.89 -16.24
N GLN A 171 -12.00 1.67 -16.24
CA GLN A 171 -13.23 1.33 -16.95
C GLN A 171 -12.99 1.22 -18.45
N SER A 172 -12.20 2.14 -19.04
CA SER A 172 -11.82 2.07 -20.47
C SER A 172 -10.99 0.83 -20.79
N ALA A 173 -10.18 0.35 -19.84
CA ALA A 173 -9.42 -0.91 -19.91
C ALA A 173 -10.30 -2.17 -19.71
N GLY A 174 -11.61 -2.01 -19.52
CA GLY A 174 -12.56 -3.10 -19.30
C GLY A 174 -12.45 -3.73 -17.91
N LEU A 175 -11.97 -2.98 -16.92
CA LEU A 175 -11.87 -3.36 -15.53
C LEU A 175 -12.94 -2.66 -14.67
N LYS A 176 -13.34 -3.30 -13.59
CA LYS A 176 -14.28 -2.76 -12.60
C LYS A 176 -13.56 -2.58 -11.27
N VAL A 177 -13.33 -1.34 -10.87
CA VAL A 177 -12.83 -1.04 -9.54
C VAL A 177 -13.90 -1.36 -8.50
N VAL A 178 -13.55 -2.15 -7.51
CA VAL A 178 -14.43 -2.54 -6.39
C VAL A 178 -13.92 -2.02 -5.05
N ILE A 179 -12.62 -1.69 -4.97
CA ILE A 179 -11.97 -1.10 -3.80
C ILE A 179 -11.01 -0.02 -4.31
N VAL A 180 -11.08 1.16 -3.71
CA VAL A 180 -10.05 2.20 -3.75
C VAL A 180 -9.49 2.33 -2.35
N ASP A 181 -8.21 2.04 -2.18
CA ASP A 181 -7.52 2.02 -0.90
C ASP A 181 -6.40 3.07 -0.85
N ILE A 182 -5.72 3.18 0.26
CA ILE A 182 -4.50 3.96 0.44
C ILE A 182 -3.30 3.02 0.40
N GLY A 183 -2.23 3.39 -0.32
CA GLY A 183 -1.04 2.55 -0.46
C GLY A 183 -0.44 2.10 0.88
N GLY A 184 -0.39 3.01 1.87
CA GLY A 184 0.08 2.69 3.23
C GLY A 184 -0.79 1.66 3.94
N PHE A 185 -2.11 1.70 3.77
CA PHE A 185 -3.03 0.71 4.37
C PHE A 185 -2.96 -0.64 3.65
N ALA A 186 -2.80 -0.64 2.32
CA ALA A 186 -2.53 -1.87 1.59
C ALA A 186 -1.22 -2.54 2.06
N LEU A 187 -0.17 -1.76 2.34
CA LEU A 187 1.07 -2.26 2.92
C LEU A 187 0.87 -2.81 4.34
N GLU A 188 0.08 -2.13 5.17
CA GLU A 188 -0.29 -2.61 6.50
C GLU A 188 -1.06 -3.92 6.44
N ASN A 189 -2.03 -4.06 5.54
CA ASN A 189 -2.79 -5.30 5.36
C ASN A 189 -1.89 -6.50 5.05
N ILE A 190 -0.90 -6.33 4.16
CA ILE A 190 0.03 -7.44 3.83
C ILE A 190 1.05 -7.69 4.94
N TYR A 191 1.43 -6.67 5.69
CA TYR A 191 2.25 -6.81 6.87
C TYR A 191 1.51 -7.63 7.94
N ASP A 192 0.27 -7.26 8.30
CA ASP A 192 -0.56 -7.99 9.25
C ASP A 192 -0.79 -9.45 8.83
N ALA A 193 -1.07 -9.68 7.56
CA ALA A 193 -1.28 -11.04 7.05
C ALA A 193 -0.04 -11.95 7.20
N ASN A 194 1.19 -11.41 7.26
CA ASN A 194 2.43 -12.18 7.29
C ASN A 194 3.18 -12.12 8.63
N TYR A 195 3.04 -11.03 9.36
CA TYR A 195 3.76 -10.75 10.61
C TYR A 195 2.77 -10.61 11.79
N SER A 196 3.20 -10.01 12.89
CA SER A 196 2.33 -9.68 14.01
C SER A 196 2.20 -8.17 14.16
N LEU A 197 0.98 -7.67 14.40
CA LEU A 197 0.74 -6.27 14.73
C LEU A 197 1.01 -5.93 16.21
N ASP A 198 1.53 -6.86 17.00
CA ASP A 198 1.90 -6.60 18.40
C ASP A 198 3.11 -5.66 18.53
N GLU A 199 3.87 -5.50 17.45
CA GLU A 199 5.05 -4.64 17.39
C GLU A 199 4.69 -3.25 16.83
N ASN A 200 5.31 -2.21 17.38
CA ASN A 200 5.23 -0.88 16.81
C ASN A 200 6.31 -0.75 15.72
N VAL A 201 5.90 -0.53 14.50
CA VAL A 201 6.81 -0.56 13.33
C VAL A 201 6.60 0.63 12.41
N ALA A 202 7.67 1.05 11.74
CA ALA A 202 7.59 1.96 10.60
C ALA A 202 7.60 1.15 9.30
N LEU A 203 6.48 1.08 8.60
CA LEU A 203 6.38 0.49 7.27
C LEU A 203 6.78 1.57 6.25
N VAL A 204 7.81 1.31 5.46
CA VAL A 204 8.38 2.29 4.54
C VAL A 204 8.43 1.72 3.14
N ASP A 205 7.57 2.23 2.26
CA ASP A 205 7.57 1.86 0.84
C ASP A 205 8.40 2.86 0.03
N ILE A 206 9.51 2.39 -0.54
CA ILE A 206 10.39 3.22 -1.37
C ILE A 206 10.09 2.93 -2.83
N GLY A 207 9.30 3.81 -3.44
CA GLY A 207 9.00 3.78 -4.85
C GLY A 207 10.08 4.42 -5.72
N ALA A 208 9.79 4.64 -7.00
CA ALA A 208 10.70 5.31 -7.91
C ALA A 208 10.79 6.83 -7.63
N THR A 209 9.67 7.49 -7.38
CA THR A 209 9.61 8.96 -7.19
C THR A 209 9.18 9.38 -5.78
N LYS A 210 8.70 8.44 -4.98
CA LYS A 210 8.09 8.70 -3.69
C LYS A 210 8.49 7.66 -2.65
N MET A 211 8.63 8.08 -1.40
CA MET A 211 8.72 7.24 -0.21
C MET A 211 7.46 7.45 0.63
N SER A 212 6.72 6.39 0.87
CA SER A 212 5.54 6.38 1.74
C SER A 212 5.93 5.79 3.10
N ILE A 213 5.64 6.51 4.18
CA ILE A 213 5.94 6.12 5.55
C ILE A 213 4.62 5.93 6.28
N ASN A 214 4.37 4.74 6.78
CA ASN A 214 3.21 4.41 7.60
C ASN A 214 3.68 3.83 8.94
N ILE A 215 3.46 4.54 10.05
CA ILE A 215 3.80 4.05 11.37
C ILE A 215 2.58 3.35 11.96
N VAL A 216 2.74 2.07 12.24
CA VAL A 216 1.74 1.22 12.89
C VAL A 216 2.15 1.05 14.35
N SER A 217 1.26 1.38 15.25
CA SER A 217 1.45 1.26 16.70
C SER A 217 0.21 0.65 17.32
N GLN A 218 0.40 -0.38 18.13
CA GLN A 218 -0.69 -1.12 18.77
C GLN A 218 -1.73 -1.65 17.76
N GLY A 219 -1.26 -2.08 16.58
CA GLY A 219 -2.10 -2.62 15.52
C GLY A 219 -2.87 -1.59 14.70
N ILE A 220 -2.56 -0.30 14.83
CA ILE A 220 -3.27 0.79 14.15
C ILE A 220 -2.27 1.73 13.50
N SER A 221 -2.56 2.17 12.28
CA SER A 221 -1.84 3.25 11.62
C SER A 221 -2.02 4.55 12.41
N VAL A 222 -0.93 5.12 12.92
CA VAL A 222 -0.96 6.35 13.72
C VAL A 222 -0.36 7.55 13.02
N LEU A 223 0.44 7.30 11.97
CA LEU A 223 1.03 8.32 11.10
C LEU A 223 1.19 7.76 9.71
N ALA A 224 0.61 8.42 8.71
CA ALA A 224 0.83 8.13 7.31
C ALA A 224 1.33 9.39 6.60
N ARG A 225 2.45 9.29 5.86
CA ARG A 225 3.08 10.41 5.19
C ARG A 225 3.77 9.98 3.90
N ASP A 226 3.52 10.73 2.83
CA ASP A 226 4.26 10.61 1.57
C ASP A 226 5.33 11.69 1.48
N VAL A 227 6.50 11.33 0.97
CA VAL A 227 7.65 12.24 0.76
C VAL A 227 8.14 12.06 -0.67
N VAL A 228 8.41 13.18 -1.36
CA VAL A 228 8.89 13.19 -2.75
C VAL A 228 10.40 12.93 -2.78
N VAL A 229 10.77 11.72 -2.40
CA VAL A 229 12.09 11.13 -2.59
C VAL A 229 11.91 9.68 -3.03
N GLY A 230 12.75 9.19 -3.92
CA GLY A 230 12.61 7.82 -4.40
C GLY A 230 13.82 7.33 -5.18
N SER A 231 13.80 6.05 -5.52
CA SER A 231 14.97 5.35 -6.06
C SER A 231 15.40 5.82 -7.45
N ARG A 232 14.54 6.55 -8.19
CA ARG A 232 14.92 7.19 -9.46
C ARG A 232 16.03 8.23 -9.26
N GLN A 233 16.06 8.93 -8.12
CA GLN A 233 17.13 9.88 -7.83
C GLN A 233 18.52 9.24 -7.92
N LEU A 234 18.68 8.00 -7.41
CA LEU A 234 19.93 7.26 -7.57
C LEU A 234 20.20 6.91 -9.03
N THR A 235 19.22 6.40 -9.74
CA THR A 235 19.34 6.04 -11.16
C THR A 235 19.80 7.23 -12.00
N ASP A 236 19.17 8.40 -11.79
CA ASP A 236 19.49 9.63 -12.54
C ASP A 236 20.90 10.13 -12.21
N GLN A 237 21.30 10.09 -10.94
CA GLN A 237 22.65 10.52 -10.54
C GLN A 237 23.74 9.57 -11.11
N ILE A 238 23.50 8.25 -11.09
CA ILE A 238 24.40 7.25 -11.66
C ILE A 238 24.50 7.47 -13.20
N GLN A 239 23.35 7.64 -13.86
CA GLN A 239 23.27 7.91 -15.30
C GLN A 239 24.06 9.15 -15.68
N ASN A 240 23.84 10.24 -14.95
CA ASN A 240 24.54 11.52 -15.20
C ASN A 240 26.04 11.44 -14.91
N ARG A 241 26.45 10.73 -13.86
CA ARG A 241 27.85 10.59 -13.47
C ARG A 241 28.67 9.82 -14.47
N PHE A 242 28.09 8.72 -15.01
CA PHE A 242 28.82 7.79 -15.85
C PHE A 242 28.46 7.88 -17.34
N GLY A 243 27.45 8.66 -17.73
CA GLY A 243 27.01 8.80 -19.11
C GLY A 243 26.49 7.49 -19.72
N ILE A 244 25.83 6.65 -18.91
CA ILE A 244 25.30 5.33 -19.28
C ILE A 244 23.78 5.36 -19.38
N THR A 245 23.17 4.29 -19.87
CA THR A 245 21.72 4.18 -20.00
C THR A 245 21.02 4.01 -18.64
N SER A 246 19.72 4.26 -18.61
CA SER A 246 18.89 4.04 -17.40
C SER A 246 18.92 2.58 -16.95
N ASP A 247 18.88 1.60 -17.88
CA ASP A 247 18.91 0.18 -17.55
C ASP A 247 20.28 -0.24 -16.97
N GLU A 248 21.39 0.26 -17.50
CA GLU A 248 22.73 0.06 -16.93
C GLU A 248 22.85 0.70 -15.54
N SER A 249 22.25 1.89 -15.35
CA SER A 249 22.22 2.59 -14.06
C SER A 249 21.40 1.81 -13.03
N GLU A 250 20.27 1.23 -13.42
CA GLU A 250 19.48 0.32 -12.58
C GLU A 250 20.31 -0.92 -12.19
N GLY A 251 21.05 -1.51 -13.15
CA GLY A 251 21.94 -2.65 -12.88
C GLY A 251 23.01 -2.35 -11.82
N LEU A 252 23.65 -1.18 -11.91
CA LEU A 252 24.63 -0.71 -10.92
C LEU A 252 23.98 -0.43 -9.56
N LYS A 253 22.83 0.25 -9.54
CA LYS A 253 22.07 0.56 -8.32
C LYS A 253 21.66 -0.68 -7.54
N LEU A 254 21.30 -1.75 -8.24
CA LEU A 254 20.86 -3.03 -7.67
C LEU A 254 21.99 -4.05 -7.46
N GLY A 255 23.23 -3.70 -7.82
CA GLY A 255 24.40 -4.57 -7.63
C GLY A 255 24.51 -5.72 -8.63
N TYR A 256 23.85 -5.64 -9.82
CA TYR A 256 23.96 -6.68 -10.86
C TYR A 256 25.13 -6.48 -11.81
N GLU A 257 25.57 -5.24 -11.94
CA GLU A 257 26.70 -4.90 -12.79
C GLU A 257 27.98 -4.77 -11.96
N PRO A 258 29.14 -5.25 -12.47
CA PRO A 258 30.41 -5.10 -11.79
C PRO A 258 30.79 -3.60 -11.74
N VAL A 259 31.26 -3.17 -10.60
CA VAL A 259 31.47 -1.73 -10.31
C VAL A 259 32.88 -1.28 -10.66
N GLU A 260 33.88 -2.15 -10.43
CA GLU A 260 35.33 -1.95 -10.70
C GLU A 260 35.80 -0.52 -10.34
N GLU A 261 36.22 0.26 -11.34
CA GLU A 261 36.76 1.63 -11.15
C GLU A 261 35.68 2.65 -10.71
N LYS A 262 34.38 2.31 -10.77
CA LYS A 262 33.25 3.20 -10.44
C LYS A 262 32.85 3.18 -8.96
N GLN A 263 33.40 2.28 -8.14
CA GLN A 263 32.94 2.03 -6.77
C GLN A 263 32.92 3.31 -5.93
N LYS A 264 33.98 4.10 -5.95
CA LYS A 264 34.07 5.31 -5.14
C LYS A 264 32.98 6.33 -5.49
N ASP A 265 32.74 6.52 -6.78
CA ASP A 265 31.71 7.47 -7.25
C ASP A 265 30.31 6.97 -6.90
N LEU A 266 30.05 5.65 -6.97
CA LEU A 266 28.80 5.05 -6.55
C LEU A 266 28.56 5.19 -5.05
N ASP A 267 29.60 4.95 -4.23
CA ASP A 267 29.51 5.13 -2.77
C ASP A 267 29.19 6.58 -2.41
N GLU A 268 29.78 7.58 -3.10
CA GLU A 268 29.48 9.01 -2.91
C GLU A 268 28.04 9.33 -3.29
N ILE A 269 27.54 8.83 -4.43
CA ILE A 269 26.15 9.02 -4.90
C ILE A 269 25.19 8.38 -3.91
N PHE A 270 25.45 7.12 -3.53
CA PHE A 270 24.64 6.38 -2.57
C PHE A 270 24.55 7.14 -1.24
N ALA A 271 25.70 7.47 -0.64
CA ALA A 271 25.75 8.15 0.64
C ALA A 271 25.00 9.49 0.62
N SER A 272 25.22 10.33 -0.41
CA SER A 272 24.56 11.63 -0.50
C SER A 272 23.04 11.52 -0.65
N THR A 273 22.56 10.58 -1.48
CA THR A 273 21.14 10.42 -1.76
C THR A 273 20.42 9.73 -0.59
N CYS A 274 20.98 8.62 -0.09
CA CYS A 274 20.35 7.85 0.99
C CYS A 274 20.35 8.60 2.33
N THR A 275 21.32 9.51 2.57
CA THR A 275 21.27 10.42 3.73
C THR A 275 20.03 11.32 3.69
N GLN A 276 19.64 11.82 2.52
CA GLN A 276 18.42 12.63 2.41
C GLN A 276 17.17 11.78 2.71
N TRP A 277 17.12 10.54 2.24
CA TRP A 277 16.00 9.63 2.53
C TRP A 277 15.93 9.31 4.03
N ALA A 278 17.08 8.98 4.65
CA ALA A 278 17.15 8.71 6.08
C ALA A 278 16.70 9.93 6.90
N LEU A 279 17.05 11.16 6.48
CA LEU A 279 16.61 12.38 7.14
C LEU A 279 15.08 12.57 7.09
N GLU A 280 14.45 12.29 5.96
CA GLU A 280 12.99 12.37 5.86
C GLU A 280 12.30 11.30 6.73
N LEU A 281 12.85 10.10 6.78
CA LEU A 281 12.36 9.04 7.65
C LEU A 281 12.55 9.40 9.14
N LYS A 282 13.70 9.94 9.52
CA LYS A 282 13.94 10.46 10.89
C LYS A 282 12.91 11.51 11.28
N LYS A 283 12.57 12.45 10.40
CA LYS A 283 11.55 13.49 10.68
C LYS A 283 10.17 12.86 10.98
N ALA A 284 9.78 11.80 10.26
CA ALA A 284 8.53 11.11 10.52
C ALA A 284 8.56 10.36 11.86
N ILE A 285 9.67 9.70 12.17
CA ILE A 285 9.89 9.00 13.44
C ILE A 285 9.90 9.99 14.62
N ASP A 286 10.58 11.13 14.49
CA ASP A 286 10.62 12.18 15.52
C ASP A 286 9.23 12.76 15.77
N LEU A 287 8.44 12.95 14.72
CA LEU A 287 7.03 13.38 14.85
C LEU A 287 6.20 12.34 15.60
N TYR A 288 6.41 11.05 15.30
CA TYR A 288 5.75 9.97 16.03
C TYR A 288 6.12 10.00 17.52
N TYR A 289 7.41 10.08 17.87
CA TYR A 289 7.86 10.14 19.28
C TYR A 289 7.39 11.40 20.00
N THR A 290 7.27 12.52 19.30
CA THR A 290 6.71 13.76 19.89
C THR A 290 5.26 13.55 20.35
N ASN A 291 4.49 12.78 19.59
CA ASN A 291 3.08 12.50 19.92
C ASN A 291 2.89 11.24 20.80
N ASN A 292 3.91 10.38 20.89
CA ASN A 292 3.86 9.11 21.61
C ASN A 292 5.18 8.88 22.38
N PRO A 293 5.49 9.70 23.39
CA PRO A 293 6.82 9.72 24.02
C PRO A 293 7.19 8.43 24.76
N ASP A 294 6.21 7.66 25.22
CA ASP A 294 6.40 6.44 25.99
C ASP A 294 6.33 5.16 25.12
N ILE A 295 6.10 5.29 23.82
CA ILE A 295 5.89 4.15 22.92
C ILE A 295 7.03 4.09 21.89
N ALA A 296 7.97 3.16 22.11
CA ALA A 296 9.11 2.98 21.20
C ALA A 296 8.72 2.19 19.94
N LEU A 297 9.33 2.54 18.80
CA LEU A 297 9.34 1.70 17.60
C LEU A 297 10.32 0.55 17.78
N SER A 298 9.92 -0.66 17.39
CA SER A 298 10.76 -1.86 17.42
C SER A 298 11.73 -1.88 16.23
N LYS A 299 11.21 -1.60 15.04
CA LYS A 299 11.98 -1.71 13.80
C LYS A 299 11.35 -0.93 12.62
N ILE A 300 12.10 -0.86 11.55
CA ILE A 300 11.68 -0.34 10.25
C ILE A 300 11.53 -1.53 9.29
N ILE A 301 10.44 -1.58 8.54
CA ILE A 301 10.19 -2.56 7.50
C ILE A 301 10.21 -1.87 6.15
N LEU A 302 11.19 -2.18 5.32
CA LEU A 302 11.35 -1.61 3.98
C LEU A 302 10.58 -2.41 2.93
N SER A 303 9.87 -1.71 2.08
CA SER A 303 9.08 -2.22 0.96
C SER A 303 9.33 -1.39 -0.31
N GLY A 304 8.70 -1.77 -1.41
CA GLY A 304 8.86 -1.11 -2.69
C GLY A 304 10.11 -1.51 -3.46
N GLY A 305 10.16 -1.13 -4.74
CA GLY A 305 11.30 -1.44 -5.61
C GLY A 305 12.62 -0.83 -5.14
N GLY A 306 12.56 0.34 -4.49
CA GLY A 306 13.72 1.02 -3.94
C GLY A 306 14.34 0.36 -2.72
N SER A 307 13.61 -0.50 -1.99
CA SER A 307 14.17 -1.26 -0.87
C SER A 307 15.23 -2.28 -1.30
N ARG A 308 15.30 -2.58 -2.60
CA ARG A 308 16.30 -3.49 -3.18
C ARG A 308 17.64 -2.81 -3.51
N VAL A 309 17.77 -1.51 -3.27
CA VAL A 309 19.06 -0.81 -3.40
C VAL A 309 20.06 -1.46 -2.48
N GLN A 310 21.20 -1.89 -3.04
CA GLN A 310 22.20 -2.67 -2.31
C GLN A 310 22.75 -1.89 -1.10
N GLY A 311 22.65 -2.49 0.11
CA GLY A 311 23.17 -1.91 1.35
C GLY A 311 22.30 -0.83 1.98
N LEU A 312 21.11 -0.54 1.42
CA LEU A 312 20.21 0.49 1.94
C LEU A 312 19.67 0.16 3.34
N ASP A 313 19.35 -1.11 3.58
CA ASP A 313 18.88 -1.61 4.87
C ASP A 313 19.91 -1.39 5.97
N GLN A 314 21.17 -1.73 5.73
CA GLN A 314 22.26 -1.50 6.67
C GLN A 314 22.52 -0.02 6.89
N PHE A 315 22.54 0.78 5.80
CA PHE A 315 22.73 2.22 5.88
C PHE A 315 21.63 2.89 6.74
N PHE A 316 20.36 2.51 6.54
CA PHE A 316 19.26 3.05 7.35
C PHE A 316 19.37 2.60 8.82
N ALA A 317 19.75 1.34 9.08
CA ALA A 317 19.94 0.85 10.45
C ALA A 317 21.02 1.67 11.20
N GLU A 318 22.14 1.95 10.54
CA GLU A 318 23.23 2.75 11.10
C GLU A 318 22.82 4.22 11.31
N GLU A 319 22.18 4.83 10.31
CA GLU A 319 21.79 6.24 10.34
C GLU A 319 20.66 6.53 11.32
N ILE A 320 19.70 5.63 11.46
CA ILE A 320 18.48 5.86 12.26
C ILE A 320 18.62 5.26 13.65
N GLY A 321 19.41 4.20 13.81
CA GLY A 321 19.61 3.52 15.09
C GLY A 321 18.47 2.56 15.46
N LEU A 322 17.70 2.09 14.48
CA LEU A 322 16.66 1.07 14.61
C LEU A 322 17.01 -0.14 13.74
N GLU A 323 16.53 -1.32 14.13
CA GLU A 323 16.60 -2.49 13.26
C GLU A 323 15.82 -2.25 11.97
N VAL A 324 16.37 -2.71 10.83
CA VAL A 324 15.75 -2.56 9.51
C VAL A 324 15.65 -3.94 8.85
N GLU A 325 14.43 -4.30 8.48
CA GLU A 325 14.13 -5.54 7.75
C GLU A 325 13.52 -5.23 6.39
N ILE A 326 13.81 -6.05 5.39
CA ILE A 326 13.12 -6.00 4.11
C ILE A 326 11.88 -6.88 4.18
N LEU A 327 10.73 -6.33 3.82
CA LEU A 327 9.44 -7.03 3.85
C LEU A 327 9.46 -8.27 2.95
N ASN A 328 9.10 -9.41 3.52
CA ASN A 328 8.75 -10.60 2.75
C ASN A 328 7.23 -10.82 2.80
N PRO A 329 6.47 -10.46 1.75
CA PRO A 329 5.02 -10.58 1.76
C PRO A 329 4.52 -12.01 1.48
N PHE A 330 5.42 -12.99 1.32
CA PHE A 330 5.09 -14.38 0.97
C PHE A 330 5.31 -15.37 2.12
N ILE A 331 5.43 -14.92 3.37
CA ILE A 331 5.66 -15.80 4.53
C ILE A 331 4.46 -16.75 4.71
N LYS A 332 3.25 -16.20 4.71
CA LYS A 332 1.98 -16.97 4.87
C LYS A 332 1.18 -17.08 3.57
N ILE A 333 1.62 -16.45 2.49
CA ILE A 333 0.99 -16.63 1.17
C ILE A 333 1.63 -17.81 0.46
N GLN A 334 0.87 -18.90 0.31
CA GLN A 334 1.35 -20.11 -0.32
C GLN A 334 1.57 -19.89 -1.82
N ALA A 335 2.76 -20.19 -2.33
CA ALA A 335 3.07 -20.19 -3.75
C ALA A 335 3.40 -21.63 -4.21
N ASP A 336 2.93 -21.98 -5.41
CA ASP A 336 3.24 -23.31 -5.98
C ASP A 336 4.73 -23.36 -6.43
N SER A 337 5.56 -23.98 -5.61
CA SER A 337 7.00 -24.12 -5.85
C SER A 337 7.37 -24.86 -7.14
N LYS A 338 6.41 -25.55 -7.77
CA LYS A 338 6.66 -26.22 -9.06
C LYS A 338 6.60 -25.25 -10.23
N ASN A 339 5.89 -24.14 -10.07
CA ASN A 339 5.63 -23.18 -11.14
C ASN A 339 6.29 -21.83 -10.89
N ILE A 340 6.70 -21.53 -9.65
CA ILE A 340 7.24 -20.23 -9.27
C ILE A 340 8.54 -20.46 -8.47
N ASP A 341 9.61 -19.82 -8.91
CA ASP A 341 10.90 -19.83 -8.23
C ASP A 341 10.80 -19.04 -6.90
N GLN A 342 11.16 -19.67 -5.79
CA GLN A 342 11.08 -19.08 -4.46
C GLN A 342 12.10 -17.95 -4.26
N GLU A 343 13.29 -18.06 -4.85
CA GLU A 343 14.30 -17.00 -4.80
C GLU A 343 13.83 -15.76 -5.60
N TYR A 344 13.17 -15.99 -6.74
CA TYR A 344 12.55 -14.92 -7.48
C TYR A 344 11.46 -14.21 -6.67
N LEU A 345 10.62 -14.98 -5.95
CA LEU A 345 9.58 -14.38 -5.09
C LEU A 345 10.18 -13.54 -3.97
N LYS A 346 11.21 -14.01 -3.31
CA LYS A 346 11.91 -13.19 -2.29
C LYS A 346 12.45 -11.90 -2.88
N TYR A 347 13.03 -12.00 -4.07
CA TYR A 347 13.64 -10.89 -4.75
C TYR A 347 12.62 -9.79 -5.13
N ILE A 348 11.47 -10.18 -5.71
CA ILE A 348 10.45 -9.22 -6.13
C ILE A 348 9.44 -8.89 -5.02
N GLY A 349 9.46 -9.65 -3.93
CA GLY A 349 8.47 -9.56 -2.85
C GLY A 349 8.21 -8.14 -2.36
N PRO A 350 9.24 -7.38 -1.99
CA PRO A 350 9.06 -6.03 -1.48
C PRO A 350 8.34 -5.11 -2.47
N GLU A 351 8.61 -5.25 -3.76
CA GLU A 351 7.96 -4.43 -4.81
C GLU A 351 6.49 -4.83 -5.04
N MET A 352 6.09 -6.07 -4.70
CA MET A 352 4.74 -6.60 -4.87
C MET A 352 3.84 -6.36 -3.66
N ALA A 353 4.36 -5.81 -2.57
CA ALA A 353 3.69 -5.74 -1.29
C ALA A 353 2.33 -5.02 -1.36
N ILE A 354 2.28 -3.83 -1.97
CA ILE A 354 1.03 -3.07 -2.11
C ILE A 354 0.01 -3.85 -2.97
N ALA A 355 0.43 -4.40 -4.11
CA ALA A 355 -0.46 -5.18 -4.96
C ALA A 355 -1.01 -6.43 -4.24
N LEU A 356 -0.20 -7.10 -3.40
CA LEU A 356 -0.65 -8.21 -2.58
C LEU A 356 -1.61 -7.76 -1.47
N GLY A 357 -1.29 -6.66 -0.78
CA GLY A 357 -2.17 -6.09 0.24
C GLY A 357 -3.55 -5.71 -0.29
N LEU A 358 -3.61 -5.19 -1.53
CA LEU A 358 -4.86 -4.94 -2.23
C LEU A 358 -5.59 -6.24 -2.60
N ALA A 359 -4.85 -7.27 -3.04
CA ALA A 359 -5.43 -8.54 -3.50
C ALA A 359 -6.04 -9.37 -2.37
N ILE A 360 -5.58 -9.22 -1.12
CA ILE A 360 -6.11 -9.94 0.04
C ILE A 360 -7.33 -9.26 0.68
N ARG A 361 -7.73 -8.07 0.23
CA ARG A 361 -8.94 -7.40 0.72
C ARG A 361 -10.20 -8.06 0.16
N PRO A 362 -11.16 -8.46 1.01
CA PRO A 362 -12.42 -8.99 0.52
C PRO A 362 -13.23 -7.90 -0.20
N SER A 363 -13.82 -8.23 -1.35
CA SER A 363 -14.61 -7.29 -2.15
C SER A 363 -16.08 -7.13 -1.70
N GLU A 364 -16.47 -7.81 -0.63
CA GLU A 364 -17.78 -7.71 0.00
C GLU A 364 -17.57 -7.31 1.48
N LEU A 365 -17.72 -6.04 1.76
CA LEU A 365 -17.98 -5.49 3.08
C LEU A 365 -19.48 -5.25 3.21
#